data_b43db7f688445d36c756a97576f5397a
#
_entry.id   b43db7f688445d36c756a97576f5397a
#
_cell.length_a   1.000
_cell.length_b   1.000
_cell.length_c   1.000
_cell.angle_alpha   90.00
_cell.angle_beta   90.00
_cell.angle_gamma   90.00
#
_symmetry.space_group_name_H-M   'P 1'
#
loop_
_entity.id
_entity.type
_entity.pdbx_description
1 polymer ?
#
loop_
_entity_poly.entity_id
_entity_poly.type
_entity_poly.pdbx_seq_one_letter_code
_entity_poly.pdbx_strand_id
1 'polypeptide(L)'
;MRKWRIEDSAELYNINGWGLKYFSINDKGHVAVTPREGSASVDLKELMDELQVRDVTSPVLLRFPDILDNRIEKISKCFQQAADEYGYTAKNFIIYPIKVNQMRQVVEEIVSHGKKFNIGLEAGSKPELHAVLAINTDENSLIICNGYKDENYVELALLAQKMGRRIFLVVEKLNELRLIADISKRLKIRPNIGIRIKLASSGSGKWEESGGDGSKFGLNSSELLEALDFLEKAKMTDCLKLIHFHIGSQITKIRRIKNALKEASQFYVQLQNMGFHVEFVDIGGGLGVDYDGTRSSSSESSMNYSIQEYVNDSVSALVDACAKNNLPQPNIITESGRSLTAHHSVLVFEVLETTSLPIWDEKEELGENPHELVDELYKIWDNMNQPRLLESWHDALQIREEALDLFGLGLLDLSLIHISEPTRLQLI
;
A
#
# COMPACT_ATOMS: atom_id res chain seq x y z
N MET A 1 -27.03 -33.67 7.22
CA MET A 1 -26.12 -32.62 6.75
C MET A 1 -26.62 -32.11 5.40
N ARG A 2 -26.63 -30.77 5.20
CA ARG A 2 -26.94 -30.17 3.89
C ARG A 2 -25.80 -30.51 2.91
N LYS A 3 -26.14 -30.83 1.65
CA LYS A 3 -25.14 -31.09 0.62
C LYS A 3 -24.39 -29.79 0.32
N TRP A 4 -23.04 -29.82 0.26
CA TRP A 4 -22.20 -28.70 -0.09
C TRP A 4 -22.50 -28.15 -1.49
N ARG A 5 -22.52 -26.84 -1.66
CA ARG A 5 -22.80 -26.15 -2.92
C ARG A 5 -21.66 -25.18 -3.25
N ILE A 6 -21.62 -24.73 -4.48
CA ILE A 6 -20.60 -23.77 -4.98
C ILE A 6 -20.66 -22.45 -4.20
N GLU A 7 -21.87 -22.00 -3.86
CA GLU A 7 -22.07 -20.79 -3.06
C GLU A 7 -21.43 -20.89 -1.68
N ASP A 8 -21.47 -22.07 -1.08
CA ASP A 8 -20.86 -22.32 0.24
C ASP A 8 -19.33 -22.16 0.17
N SER A 9 -18.71 -22.55 -0.96
CA SER A 9 -17.28 -22.30 -1.21
C SER A 9 -16.99 -20.82 -1.42
N ALA A 10 -17.83 -20.13 -2.19
CA ALA A 10 -17.65 -18.69 -2.45
C ALA A 10 -17.76 -17.86 -1.16
N GLU A 11 -18.65 -18.27 -0.24
CA GLU A 11 -18.83 -17.67 1.08
C GLU A 11 -17.64 -17.99 1.99
N LEU A 12 -17.26 -19.28 2.11
CA LEU A 12 -16.15 -19.73 2.96
C LEU A 12 -14.83 -19.02 2.65
N TYR A 13 -14.50 -18.93 1.37
CA TYR A 13 -13.26 -18.27 0.92
C TYR A 13 -13.42 -16.77 0.70
N ASN A 14 -14.59 -16.20 0.94
CA ASN A 14 -14.93 -14.79 0.75
C ASN A 14 -14.45 -14.22 -0.59
N ILE A 15 -14.51 -15.01 -1.67
CA ILE A 15 -13.94 -14.64 -2.97
C ILE A 15 -14.58 -13.37 -3.55
N ASN A 16 -15.85 -13.12 -3.26
CA ASN A 16 -16.56 -11.92 -3.69
C ASN A 16 -16.07 -10.66 -2.96
N GLY A 17 -15.54 -10.79 -1.75
CA GLY A 17 -14.97 -9.69 -0.98
C GLY A 17 -13.60 -9.27 -1.51
N TRP A 18 -12.60 -10.18 -1.42
CA TRP A 18 -11.22 -9.85 -1.81
C TRP A 18 -10.97 -9.88 -3.32
N GLY A 19 -11.75 -10.64 -4.07
CA GLY A 19 -11.52 -10.87 -5.50
C GLY A 19 -11.80 -9.67 -6.41
N LEU A 20 -12.42 -8.60 -5.90
CA LEU A 20 -12.74 -7.36 -6.62
C LEU A 20 -13.41 -7.57 -7.99
N LYS A 21 -14.22 -8.60 -8.14
CA LYS A 21 -14.82 -9.08 -9.41
C LYS A 21 -13.81 -9.62 -10.43
N TYR A 22 -12.51 -9.65 -10.13
CA TYR A 22 -11.53 -10.32 -10.98
C TYR A 22 -11.57 -11.84 -10.79
N PHE A 23 -11.90 -12.28 -9.59
CA PHE A 23 -11.96 -13.69 -9.22
C PHE A 23 -13.38 -14.09 -8.85
N SER A 24 -13.77 -15.27 -9.29
CA SER A 24 -15.08 -15.89 -9.00
C SER A 24 -14.94 -17.40 -8.95
N ILE A 25 -15.98 -18.11 -8.50
CA ILE A 25 -16.10 -19.54 -8.68
C ILE A 25 -17.19 -19.76 -9.74
N ASN A 26 -16.85 -20.52 -10.79
CA ASN A 26 -17.76 -20.80 -11.89
C ASN A 26 -18.71 -21.98 -11.59
N ASP A 27 -19.62 -22.28 -12.49
CA ASP A 27 -20.63 -23.35 -12.34
C ASP A 27 -20.04 -24.78 -12.22
N LYS A 28 -18.75 -24.94 -12.56
CA LYS A 28 -18.00 -26.20 -12.36
C LYS A 28 -17.35 -26.29 -10.97
N GLY A 29 -17.42 -25.23 -10.17
CA GLY A 29 -16.73 -25.13 -8.90
C GLY A 29 -15.24 -24.75 -9.02
N HIS A 30 -14.79 -24.29 -10.18
CA HIS A 30 -13.42 -23.86 -10.42
C HIS A 30 -13.26 -22.36 -10.20
N VAL A 31 -12.08 -21.95 -9.75
CA VAL A 31 -11.73 -20.52 -9.70
C VAL A 31 -11.56 -20.00 -11.13
N ALA A 32 -12.25 -18.93 -11.42
CA ALA A 32 -12.20 -18.26 -12.72
C ALA A 32 -11.69 -16.82 -12.57
N VAL A 33 -10.92 -16.34 -13.55
CA VAL A 33 -10.38 -14.99 -13.61
C VAL A 33 -11.00 -14.23 -14.77
N THR A 34 -11.63 -13.09 -14.45
CA THR A 34 -12.21 -12.17 -15.44
C THR A 34 -11.50 -10.82 -15.31
N PRO A 35 -10.47 -10.51 -16.11
CA PRO A 35 -9.62 -9.34 -15.93
C PRO A 35 -10.35 -8.01 -16.06
N ARG A 36 -11.40 -7.96 -16.87
CA ARG A 36 -12.24 -6.78 -17.09
C ARG A 36 -13.71 -7.21 -17.15
N GLU A 37 -14.60 -6.35 -16.71
CA GLU A 37 -16.04 -6.57 -16.85
C GLU A 37 -16.40 -6.72 -18.34
N GLY A 38 -17.08 -7.83 -18.69
CA GLY A 38 -17.43 -8.18 -20.05
C GLY A 38 -16.33 -8.84 -20.88
N SER A 39 -15.12 -9.06 -20.34
CA SER A 39 -14.09 -9.86 -21.01
C SER A 39 -14.33 -11.36 -20.85
N ALA A 40 -13.62 -12.16 -21.65
CA ALA A 40 -13.61 -13.62 -21.48
C ALA A 40 -13.05 -13.98 -20.09
N SER A 41 -13.68 -14.98 -19.48
CA SER A 41 -13.23 -15.56 -18.21
C SER A 41 -12.30 -16.74 -18.46
N VAL A 42 -11.22 -16.83 -17.70
CA VAL A 42 -10.24 -17.92 -17.76
C VAL A 42 -10.50 -18.86 -16.58
N ASP A 43 -10.87 -20.11 -16.86
CA ASP A 43 -10.98 -21.18 -15.86
C ASP A 43 -9.57 -21.65 -15.49
N LEU A 44 -9.17 -21.46 -14.21
CA LEU A 44 -7.81 -21.78 -13.78
C LEU A 44 -7.54 -23.29 -13.75
N LYS A 45 -8.56 -24.11 -13.47
CA LYS A 45 -8.38 -25.56 -13.47
C LYS A 45 -8.15 -26.08 -14.90
N GLU A 46 -8.95 -25.64 -15.85
CA GLU A 46 -8.80 -26.01 -17.27
C GLU A 46 -7.44 -25.53 -17.81
N LEU A 47 -7.04 -24.29 -17.46
CA LEU A 47 -5.73 -23.78 -17.83
C LEU A 47 -4.59 -24.65 -17.29
N MET A 48 -4.66 -25.07 -16.02
CA MET A 48 -3.64 -25.94 -15.42
C MET A 48 -3.60 -27.32 -16.08
N ASP A 49 -4.75 -27.88 -16.44
CA ASP A 49 -4.83 -29.14 -17.17
C ASP A 49 -4.18 -29.05 -18.56
N GLU A 50 -4.42 -27.95 -19.29
CA GLU A 50 -3.75 -27.68 -20.57
C GLU A 50 -2.22 -27.48 -20.42
N LEU A 51 -1.77 -26.82 -19.37
CA LEU A 51 -0.34 -26.64 -19.09
C LEU A 51 0.34 -27.97 -18.77
N GLN A 52 -0.33 -28.84 -18.03
CA GLN A 52 0.19 -30.17 -17.71
C GLN A 52 0.37 -31.04 -18.96
N VAL A 53 -0.53 -30.94 -19.95
CA VAL A 53 -0.37 -31.61 -21.27
C VAL A 53 0.88 -31.12 -22.02
N ARG A 54 1.36 -29.90 -21.69
CA ARG A 54 2.57 -29.29 -22.27
C ARG A 54 3.81 -29.44 -21.36
N ASP A 55 3.79 -30.40 -20.43
CA ASP A 55 4.87 -30.66 -19.46
C ASP A 55 5.18 -29.46 -18.54
N VAL A 56 4.25 -28.52 -18.34
CA VAL A 56 4.36 -27.46 -17.34
C VAL A 56 3.59 -27.87 -16.09
N THR A 57 4.33 -28.18 -15.02
CA THR A 57 3.78 -28.67 -13.75
C THR A 57 3.83 -27.61 -12.66
N SER A 58 3.06 -27.81 -11.58
CA SER A 58 3.12 -26.97 -10.37
C SER A 58 4.51 -26.98 -9.72
N PRO A 59 4.95 -25.86 -9.10
CA PRO A 59 4.22 -24.60 -8.93
C PRO A 59 4.24 -23.69 -10.17
N VAL A 60 3.13 -23.03 -10.48
CA VAL A 60 3.02 -22.11 -11.64
C VAL A 60 2.55 -20.74 -11.17
N LEU A 61 3.26 -19.69 -11.58
CA LEU A 61 2.85 -18.31 -11.36
C LEU A 61 2.17 -17.76 -12.63
N LEU A 62 0.87 -17.61 -12.57
CA LEU A 62 0.05 -17.02 -13.64
C LEU A 62 -0.01 -15.51 -13.47
N ARG A 63 0.05 -14.76 -14.57
CA ARG A 63 -0.10 -13.30 -14.58
C ARG A 63 -1.16 -12.86 -15.57
N PHE A 64 -1.92 -11.85 -15.16
CA PHE A 64 -3.01 -11.26 -15.93
C PHE A 64 -2.73 -9.76 -16.13
N PRO A 65 -1.98 -9.35 -17.17
CA PRO A 65 -1.64 -7.95 -17.42
C PRO A 65 -2.87 -7.04 -17.52
N ASP A 66 -3.95 -7.51 -18.13
CA ASP A 66 -5.21 -6.78 -18.22
C ASP A 66 -5.78 -6.33 -16.87
N ILE A 67 -5.44 -7.02 -15.76
CA ILE A 67 -5.81 -6.57 -14.40
C ILE A 67 -5.01 -5.33 -14.03
N LEU A 68 -3.71 -5.26 -14.36
CA LEU A 68 -2.90 -4.04 -14.14
C LEU A 68 -3.53 -2.85 -14.87
N ASP A 69 -3.85 -3.04 -16.13
CA ASP A 69 -4.49 -2.03 -16.97
C ASP A 69 -5.79 -1.53 -16.38
N ASN A 70 -6.66 -2.46 -15.96
CA ASN A 70 -7.94 -2.12 -15.37
C ASN A 70 -7.79 -1.40 -14.02
N ARG A 71 -6.75 -1.75 -13.22
CA ARG A 71 -6.45 -1.05 -11.96
C ARG A 71 -6.02 0.39 -12.20
N ILE A 72 -5.15 0.63 -13.19
CA ILE A 72 -4.73 1.97 -13.60
C ILE A 72 -5.95 2.79 -14.03
N GLU A 73 -6.80 2.24 -14.90
CA GLU A 73 -8.01 2.90 -15.38
C GLU A 73 -8.97 3.25 -14.23
N LYS A 74 -9.20 2.33 -13.29
CA LYS A 74 -10.09 2.56 -12.14
C LYS A 74 -9.58 3.69 -11.24
N ILE A 75 -8.29 3.70 -10.91
CA ILE A 75 -7.71 4.74 -10.06
C ILE A 75 -7.78 6.09 -10.78
N SER A 76 -7.41 6.15 -12.06
CA SER A 76 -7.49 7.37 -12.87
C SER A 76 -8.92 7.90 -12.98
N LYS A 77 -9.90 7.01 -13.17
CA LYS A 77 -11.32 7.36 -13.21
C LYS A 77 -11.81 7.94 -11.87
N CYS A 78 -11.37 7.39 -10.74
CA CYS A 78 -11.70 7.95 -9.43
C CYS A 78 -11.16 9.38 -9.27
N PHE A 79 -9.94 9.65 -9.75
CA PHE A 79 -9.39 11.01 -9.76
C PHE A 79 -10.18 11.96 -10.65
N GLN A 80 -10.58 11.51 -11.84
CA GLN A 80 -11.42 12.33 -12.72
C GLN A 80 -12.76 12.66 -12.07
N GLN A 81 -13.42 11.68 -11.47
CA GLN A 81 -14.69 11.89 -10.75
C GLN A 81 -14.53 12.89 -9.58
N ALA A 82 -13.48 12.76 -8.79
CA ALA A 82 -13.21 13.70 -7.71
C ALA A 82 -12.85 15.10 -8.24
N ALA A 83 -12.11 15.21 -9.34
CA ALA A 83 -11.82 16.49 -9.97
C ALA A 83 -13.08 17.21 -10.42
N ASP A 84 -14.00 16.49 -11.04
CA ASP A 84 -15.30 17.04 -11.48
C ASP A 84 -16.18 17.44 -10.28
N GLU A 85 -16.17 16.63 -9.19
CA GLU A 85 -16.99 16.86 -8.00
C GLU A 85 -16.51 18.07 -7.17
N TYR A 86 -15.17 18.18 -6.97
CA TYR A 86 -14.59 19.21 -6.09
C TYR A 86 -14.04 20.43 -6.85
N GLY A 87 -14.17 20.50 -8.17
CA GLY A 87 -13.61 21.59 -8.98
C GLY A 87 -12.09 21.62 -8.97
N TYR A 88 -11.46 20.44 -8.96
CA TYR A 88 -10.01 20.34 -9.06
C TYR A 88 -9.54 20.53 -10.49
N THR A 89 -8.68 21.53 -10.72
CA THR A 89 -8.24 21.97 -12.06
C THR A 89 -6.81 21.57 -12.42
N ALA A 90 -6.02 21.14 -11.45
CA ALA A 90 -4.65 20.67 -11.68
C ALA A 90 -4.64 19.20 -12.12
N LYS A 91 -3.46 18.61 -12.28
CA LYS A 91 -3.31 17.23 -12.77
C LYS A 91 -3.04 16.25 -11.63
N ASN A 92 -3.48 15.01 -11.81
CA ASN A 92 -3.02 13.89 -11.01
C ASN A 92 -2.01 13.03 -11.79
N PHE A 93 -1.07 12.46 -11.05
CA PHE A 93 -0.05 11.55 -11.55
C PHE A 93 -0.03 10.29 -10.68
N ILE A 94 -0.05 9.13 -11.31
CA ILE A 94 0.11 7.85 -10.64
C ILE A 94 1.56 7.43 -10.83
N ILE A 95 2.33 7.39 -9.76
CA ILE A 95 3.74 7.00 -9.79
C ILE A 95 3.85 5.57 -9.26
N TYR A 96 4.40 4.67 -10.05
CA TYR A 96 4.58 3.29 -9.66
C TYR A 96 5.95 3.08 -9.03
N PRO A 97 6.04 2.73 -7.73
CA PRO A 97 7.30 2.37 -7.08
C PRO A 97 7.75 0.99 -7.58
N ILE A 98 8.85 0.93 -8.33
CA ILE A 98 9.28 -0.35 -8.93
C ILE A 98 9.67 -1.41 -7.90
N LYS A 99 10.06 -1.00 -6.68
CA LYS A 99 10.34 -1.92 -5.56
C LYS A 99 9.18 -2.86 -5.20
N VAL A 100 7.94 -2.50 -5.53
CA VAL A 100 6.75 -3.30 -5.24
C VAL A 100 6.74 -4.59 -6.08
N ASN A 101 7.04 -4.49 -7.37
CA ASN A 101 7.31 -5.61 -8.26
C ASN A 101 8.22 -5.14 -9.39
N GLN A 102 9.51 -5.51 -9.31
CA GLN A 102 10.56 -5.07 -10.22
C GLN A 102 10.64 -5.91 -11.51
N MET A 103 9.75 -6.88 -11.68
CA MET A 103 9.79 -7.70 -12.89
C MET A 103 9.57 -6.84 -14.13
N ARG A 104 10.49 -6.99 -15.08
CA ARG A 104 10.52 -6.17 -16.30
C ARG A 104 9.16 -6.13 -17.00
N GLN A 105 8.52 -7.29 -17.17
CA GLN A 105 7.22 -7.40 -17.84
C GLN A 105 6.12 -6.62 -17.11
N VAL A 106 6.14 -6.59 -15.78
CA VAL A 106 5.16 -5.84 -14.99
C VAL A 106 5.37 -4.34 -15.14
N VAL A 107 6.63 -3.89 -15.08
CA VAL A 107 6.96 -2.46 -15.20
C VAL A 107 6.70 -1.96 -16.62
N GLU A 108 7.08 -2.73 -17.64
CA GLU A 108 6.83 -2.40 -19.04
C GLU A 108 5.33 -2.29 -19.34
N GLU A 109 4.51 -3.21 -18.81
CA GLU A 109 3.05 -3.16 -18.96
C GLU A 109 2.47 -1.89 -18.33
N ILE A 110 2.84 -1.60 -17.07
CA ILE A 110 2.39 -0.40 -16.37
C ILE A 110 2.76 0.87 -17.15
N VAL A 111 3.98 0.98 -17.67
CA VAL A 111 4.43 2.15 -18.44
C VAL A 111 3.70 2.25 -19.76
N SER A 112 3.60 1.14 -20.49
CA SER A 112 2.99 1.11 -21.82
C SER A 112 1.51 1.50 -21.77
N HIS A 113 0.73 0.84 -20.93
CA HIS A 113 -0.70 1.13 -20.77
C HIS A 113 -0.93 2.47 -20.07
N GLY A 114 -0.08 2.79 -19.09
CA GLY A 114 -0.22 3.97 -18.23
C GLY A 114 0.11 5.30 -18.91
N LYS A 115 0.71 5.31 -20.09
CA LYS A 115 1.13 6.53 -20.81
C LYS A 115 0.01 7.55 -20.94
N LYS A 116 -1.22 7.10 -21.25
CA LYS A 116 -2.41 7.97 -21.39
C LYS A 116 -3.00 8.45 -20.07
N PHE A 117 -2.50 7.95 -18.92
CA PHE A 117 -3.01 8.24 -17.58
C PHE A 117 -1.98 8.98 -16.70
N ASN A 118 -1.00 9.65 -17.29
CA ASN A 118 0.07 10.35 -16.57
C ASN A 118 0.82 9.44 -15.58
N ILE A 119 1.07 8.18 -15.96
CA ILE A 119 1.88 7.28 -15.12
C ILE A 119 3.34 7.66 -15.19
N GLY A 120 4.00 7.60 -14.03
CA GLY A 120 5.43 7.69 -13.89
C GLY A 120 5.97 6.56 -13.03
N LEU A 121 7.28 6.60 -12.76
CA LEU A 121 7.97 5.59 -11.96
C LEU A 121 8.68 6.22 -10.78
N GLU A 122 8.75 5.49 -9.66
CA GLU A 122 9.60 5.84 -8.51
C GLU A 122 10.78 4.90 -8.42
N ALA A 123 11.94 5.46 -8.13
CA ALA A 123 13.17 4.76 -7.82
C ALA A 123 13.63 5.13 -6.41
N GLY A 124 13.71 4.15 -5.51
CA GLY A 124 14.19 4.33 -4.14
C GLY A 124 15.69 4.05 -3.96
N SER A 125 16.39 3.72 -5.05
CA SER A 125 17.82 3.40 -5.04
C SER A 125 18.46 3.64 -6.40
N LYS A 126 19.79 3.76 -6.42
CA LYS A 126 20.55 3.93 -7.67
C LYS A 126 20.34 2.78 -8.68
N PRO A 127 20.38 1.49 -8.31
CA PRO A 127 20.06 0.40 -9.23
C PRO A 127 18.65 0.52 -9.81
N GLU A 128 17.68 0.91 -9.00
CA GLU A 128 16.31 1.13 -9.48
C GLU A 128 16.23 2.29 -10.47
N LEU A 129 16.98 3.38 -10.26
CA LEU A 129 17.02 4.49 -11.21
C LEU A 129 17.57 4.03 -12.57
N HIS A 130 18.61 3.18 -12.60
CA HIS A 130 19.09 2.60 -13.87
C HIS A 130 18.00 1.80 -14.58
N ALA A 131 17.26 0.97 -13.86
CA ALA A 131 16.14 0.19 -14.42
C ALA A 131 15.03 1.10 -14.94
N VAL A 132 14.65 2.13 -14.17
CA VAL A 132 13.64 3.11 -14.56
C VAL A 132 14.03 3.86 -15.83
N LEU A 133 15.27 4.32 -15.92
CA LEU A 133 15.77 5.04 -17.10
C LEU A 133 15.82 4.15 -18.36
N ALA A 134 16.07 2.86 -18.19
CA ALA A 134 16.09 1.91 -19.29
C ALA A 134 14.69 1.58 -19.83
N ILE A 135 13.68 1.54 -18.97
CA ILE A 135 12.30 1.15 -19.35
C ILE A 135 11.47 2.37 -19.72
N ASN A 136 11.52 3.44 -18.92
CA ASN A 136 10.68 4.62 -19.14
C ASN A 136 11.31 5.53 -20.19
N THR A 137 10.81 5.47 -21.39
CA THR A 137 11.28 6.27 -22.54
C THR A 137 10.44 7.53 -22.79
N ASP A 138 9.33 7.72 -22.09
CA ASP A 138 8.45 8.89 -22.25
C ASP A 138 9.04 10.11 -21.54
N GLU A 139 9.32 11.17 -22.28
CA GLU A 139 9.86 12.44 -21.75
C GLU A 139 8.86 13.19 -20.87
N ASN A 140 7.56 12.94 -21.01
CA ASN A 140 6.51 13.58 -20.20
C ASN A 140 6.25 12.86 -18.88
N SER A 141 6.67 11.60 -18.77
CA SER A 141 6.51 10.80 -17.56
C SER A 141 7.40 11.29 -16.43
N LEU A 142 6.86 11.35 -15.22
CA LEU A 142 7.62 11.75 -14.04
C LEU A 142 8.48 10.59 -13.53
N ILE A 143 9.68 10.92 -13.07
CA ILE A 143 10.54 9.99 -12.32
C ILE A 143 10.80 10.59 -10.95
N ILE A 144 10.33 9.92 -9.90
CA ILE A 144 10.51 10.33 -8.51
C ILE A 144 11.67 9.55 -7.91
N CYS A 145 12.70 10.26 -7.49
CA CYS A 145 13.89 9.69 -6.86
C CYS A 145 13.80 9.81 -5.35
N ASN A 146 13.26 8.78 -4.69
CA ASN A 146 13.21 8.64 -3.24
C ASN A 146 14.45 7.91 -2.69
N GLY A 147 14.46 7.57 -1.40
CA GLY A 147 15.52 6.85 -0.74
C GLY A 147 16.79 7.68 -0.51
N TYR A 148 17.73 7.09 0.21
CA TYR A 148 19.03 7.74 0.48
C TYR A 148 19.86 7.89 -0.80
N LYS A 149 20.46 9.09 -0.98
CA LYS A 149 21.20 9.45 -2.20
C LYS A 149 22.67 9.66 -1.91
N ASP A 150 23.50 8.89 -2.62
CA ASP A 150 24.92 9.16 -2.74
C ASP A 150 25.23 10.11 -3.94
N GLU A 151 26.49 10.52 -4.08
CA GLU A 151 26.94 11.39 -5.16
C GLU A 151 26.59 10.83 -6.54
N ASN A 152 26.83 9.53 -6.76
CA ASN A 152 26.59 8.90 -8.05
C ASN A 152 25.08 8.84 -8.38
N TYR A 153 24.22 8.65 -7.38
CA TYR A 153 22.77 8.67 -7.59
C TYR A 153 22.29 10.05 -8.03
N VAL A 154 22.73 11.10 -7.33
CA VAL A 154 22.39 12.49 -7.67
C VAL A 154 22.93 12.86 -9.06
N GLU A 155 24.19 12.52 -9.36
CA GLU A 155 24.80 12.79 -10.65
C GLU A 155 24.05 12.11 -11.80
N LEU A 156 23.72 10.82 -11.66
CA LEU A 156 22.93 10.07 -12.64
C LEU A 156 21.56 10.73 -12.88
N ALA A 157 20.86 11.11 -11.82
CA ALA A 157 19.55 11.75 -11.92
C ALA A 157 19.64 13.10 -12.66
N LEU A 158 20.63 13.94 -12.32
CA LEU A 158 20.82 15.22 -12.98
C LEU A 158 21.23 15.08 -14.45
N LEU A 159 22.09 14.11 -14.78
CA LEU A 159 22.45 13.83 -16.17
C LEU A 159 21.23 13.36 -16.98
N ALA A 160 20.39 12.50 -16.39
CA ALA A 160 19.14 12.08 -17.04
C ALA A 160 18.16 13.25 -17.20
N GLN A 161 18.09 14.17 -16.24
CA GLN A 161 17.33 15.41 -16.39
C GLN A 161 17.86 16.26 -17.54
N LYS A 162 19.19 16.37 -17.71
CA LYS A 162 19.81 17.08 -18.83
C LYS A 162 19.48 16.44 -20.19
N MET A 163 19.22 15.14 -20.19
CA MET A 163 18.76 14.38 -21.39
C MET A 163 17.26 14.50 -21.65
N GLY A 164 16.55 15.38 -20.94
CA GLY A 164 15.13 15.65 -21.14
C GLY A 164 14.18 14.83 -20.24
N ARG A 165 14.67 14.05 -19.27
CA ARG A 165 13.82 13.32 -18.35
C ARG A 165 13.25 14.25 -17.27
N ARG A 166 11.98 14.09 -16.91
CA ARG A 166 11.32 14.84 -15.84
C ARG A 166 11.57 14.17 -14.48
N ILE A 167 12.75 14.46 -13.91
CA ILE A 167 13.20 13.85 -12.65
C ILE A 167 13.00 14.81 -11.48
N PHE A 168 12.56 14.28 -10.35
CA PHE A 168 12.51 14.97 -9.05
C PHE A 168 13.40 14.24 -8.05
N LEU A 169 14.36 14.96 -7.48
CA LEU A 169 15.20 14.47 -6.38
C LEU A 169 14.53 14.80 -5.06
N VAL A 170 13.95 13.80 -4.40
CA VAL A 170 13.24 13.98 -3.13
C VAL A 170 14.24 13.87 -1.97
N VAL A 171 14.50 14.98 -1.30
CA VAL A 171 15.39 15.08 -0.15
C VAL A 171 14.76 14.39 1.06
N GLU A 172 15.42 13.39 1.59
CA GLU A 172 15.02 12.65 2.77
C GLU A 172 15.87 12.93 4.01
N LYS A 173 17.05 13.54 3.80
CA LYS A 173 17.97 14.02 4.84
C LYS A 173 18.58 15.35 4.42
N LEU A 174 18.77 16.24 5.36
CA LEU A 174 19.24 17.60 5.10
C LEU A 174 20.60 17.65 4.36
N ASN A 175 21.51 16.71 4.63
CA ASN A 175 22.80 16.64 3.93
C ASN A 175 22.66 16.32 2.43
N GLU A 176 21.61 15.65 1.99
CA GLU A 176 21.35 15.38 0.57
C GLU A 176 21.10 16.67 -0.21
N LEU A 177 20.48 17.69 0.43
CA LEU A 177 20.23 18.98 -0.21
C LEU A 177 21.53 19.70 -0.58
N ARG A 178 22.53 19.66 0.31
CA ARG A 178 23.86 20.22 0.05
C ARG A 178 24.56 19.47 -1.10
N LEU A 179 24.49 18.16 -1.07
CA LEU A 179 25.04 17.29 -2.12
C LEU A 179 24.42 17.60 -3.49
N ILE A 180 23.08 17.74 -3.55
CA ILE A 180 22.36 18.10 -4.78
C ILE A 180 22.81 19.47 -5.29
N ALA A 181 22.97 20.47 -4.41
CA ALA A 181 23.40 21.82 -4.77
C ALA A 181 24.83 21.83 -5.35
N ASP A 182 25.75 21.09 -4.73
CA ASP A 182 27.16 21.03 -5.17
C ASP A 182 27.27 20.36 -6.55
N ILE A 183 26.60 19.23 -6.75
CA ILE A 183 26.62 18.51 -8.03
C ILE A 183 25.91 19.33 -9.11
N SER A 184 24.75 19.92 -8.79
CA SER A 184 23.99 20.83 -9.66
C SER A 184 24.86 21.97 -10.19
N LYS A 185 25.63 22.59 -9.28
CA LYS A 185 26.59 23.65 -9.65
C LYS A 185 27.73 23.14 -10.55
N ARG A 186 28.30 21.97 -10.23
CA ARG A 186 29.34 21.30 -11.02
C ARG A 186 28.87 21.00 -12.45
N LEU A 187 27.68 20.45 -12.58
CA LEU A 187 27.08 20.03 -13.86
C LEU A 187 26.39 21.18 -14.61
N LYS A 188 26.18 22.34 -13.96
CA LYS A 188 25.41 23.49 -14.46
C LYS A 188 23.98 23.11 -14.86
N ILE A 189 23.29 22.34 -13.98
CA ILE A 189 21.91 21.87 -14.17
C ILE A 189 21.08 22.40 -13.01
N ARG A 190 19.91 22.98 -13.29
CA ARG A 190 18.94 23.38 -12.26
C ARG A 190 18.12 22.12 -11.89
N PRO A 191 18.22 21.60 -10.65
CA PRO A 191 17.50 20.39 -10.25
C PRO A 191 16.01 20.67 -10.01
N ASN A 192 15.15 19.68 -10.23
CA ASN A 192 13.82 19.69 -9.62
C ASN A 192 13.93 18.98 -8.25
N ILE A 193 13.78 19.75 -7.19
CA ILE A 193 13.90 19.25 -5.80
C ILE A 193 12.52 18.97 -5.24
N GLY A 194 12.36 17.81 -4.64
CA GLY A 194 11.30 17.51 -3.70
C GLY A 194 11.86 17.51 -2.27
N ILE A 195 11.01 17.75 -1.29
CA ILE A 195 11.36 17.57 0.13
C ILE A 195 10.34 16.62 0.76
N ARG A 196 10.84 15.55 1.37
CA ARG A 196 10.01 14.68 2.19
C ARG A 196 9.85 15.26 3.58
N ILE A 197 8.61 15.51 3.98
CA ILE A 197 8.25 16.05 5.29
C ILE A 197 7.81 14.92 6.23
N LYS A 198 8.20 15.01 7.49
CA LYS A 198 7.65 14.19 8.57
C LYS A 198 6.35 14.81 9.05
N LEU A 199 5.28 14.04 9.05
CA LEU A 199 4.01 14.43 9.62
C LEU A 199 3.91 13.96 11.07
N ALA A 200 3.30 14.76 11.94
CA ALA A 200 3.01 14.38 13.32
C ALA A 200 1.95 13.26 13.38
N SER A 201 1.06 13.20 12.38
CA SER A 201 0.10 12.12 12.23
C SER A 201 0.81 10.82 11.87
N SER A 202 0.89 9.89 12.86
CA SER A 202 1.54 8.58 12.69
C SER A 202 0.66 7.58 11.94
N GLY A 203 1.29 6.71 11.18
CA GLY A 203 0.68 5.50 10.61
C GLY A 203 0.29 4.47 11.70
N SER A 204 -0.32 3.37 11.34
CA SER A 204 -0.51 2.18 12.19
C SER A 204 -0.32 0.93 11.36
N GLY A 205 -0.06 -0.17 12.07
CA GLY A 205 0.12 -1.48 11.50
C GLY A 205 1.58 -1.92 11.56
N LYS A 206 1.85 -3.10 11.06
CA LYS A 206 3.17 -3.78 11.06
C LYS A 206 4.35 -2.93 10.52
N TRP A 207 4.05 -1.77 9.90
CA TRP A 207 4.99 -0.82 9.28
C TRP A 207 4.89 0.59 9.90
N GLU A 208 4.46 0.69 11.16
CA GLU A 208 4.30 1.95 11.90
C GLU A 208 5.60 2.76 12.00
N GLU A 209 6.76 2.08 12.04
CA GLU A 209 8.09 2.69 12.09
C GLU A 209 8.47 3.51 10.84
N SER A 210 7.70 3.43 9.74
CA SER A 210 7.99 4.16 8.50
C SER A 210 7.37 5.55 8.43
N GLY A 211 6.55 5.95 9.41
CA GLY A 211 5.87 7.24 9.49
C GLY A 211 6.06 7.95 10.83
N GLY A 212 5.59 9.20 10.95
CA GLY A 212 5.70 10.02 12.17
C GLY A 212 7.10 10.57 12.47
N ASP A 213 7.25 11.21 13.62
CA ASP A 213 8.51 11.85 14.04
C ASP A 213 9.69 10.88 14.18
N GLY A 214 9.43 9.61 14.51
CA GLY A 214 10.42 8.54 14.61
C GLY A 214 10.89 7.97 13.27
N SER A 215 10.33 8.40 12.15
CA SER A 215 10.71 7.92 10.81
C SER A 215 12.19 8.16 10.52
N LYS A 216 12.84 7.16 9.89
CA LYS A 216 14.24 7.27 9.44
C LYS A 216 14.43 8.33 8.36
N PHE A 217 13.39 8.67 7.63
CA PHE A 217 13.42 9.53 6.45
C PHE A 217 12.42 10.67 6.56
N GLY A 218 12.76 11.77 5.89
CA GLY A 218 12.00 13.00 5.90
C GLY A 218 12.54 14.01 6.90
N LEU A 219 12.26 15.27 6.64
CA LEU A 219 12.66 16.41 7.45
C LEU A 219 11.57 16.76 8.45
N ASN A 220 11.92 16.97 9.70
CA ASN A 220 11.03 17.60 10.67
C ASN A 220 10.92 19.13 10.40
N SER A 221 10.06 19.81 11.14
CA SER A 221 9.81 21.25 10.88
C SER A 221 11.07 22.11 11.03
N SER A 222 11.97 21.79 11.96
CA SER A 222 13.23 22.53 12.14
C SER A 222 14.20 22.31 10.97
N GLU A 223 14.36 21.05 10.55
CA GLU A 223 15.18 20.68 9.39
C GLU A 223 14.62 21.24 8.09
N LEU A 224 13.28 21.30 7.96
CA LEU A 224 12.62 21.94 6.82
C LEU A 224 12.96 23.43 6.76
N LEU A 225 12.85 24.17 7.87
CA LEU A 225 13.21 25.59 7.90
C LEU A 225 14.69 25.81 7.55
N GLU A 226 15.60 24.95 8.03
CA GLU A 226 17.02 25.00 7.66
C GLU A 226 17.21 24.72 6.15
N ALA A 227 16.46 23.77 5.59
CA ALA A 227 16.49 23.48 4.15
C ALA A 227 16.01 24.69 3.31
N LEU A 228 14.95 25.37 3.73
CA LEU A 228 14.42 26.55 3.04
C LEU A 228 15.41 27.71 3.10
N ASP A 229 15.99 28.01 4.26
CA ASP A 229 17.06 29.03 4.42
C ASP A 229 18.27 28.72 3.53
N PHE A 230 18.66 27.44 3.47
CA PHE A 230 19.74 27.03 2.57
C PHE A 230 19.40 27.30 1.10
N LEU A 231 18.19 26.97 0.64
CA LEU A 231 17.73 27.18 -0.74
C LEU A 231 17.68 28.67 -1.09
N GLU A 232 17.27 29.54 -0.18
CA GLU A 232 17.27 30.99 -0.36
C GLU A 232 18.70 31.52 -0.52
N LYS A 233 19.62 31.16 0.39
CA LYS A 233 21.03 31.55 0.34
C LYS A 233 21.73 31.04 -0.92
N ALA A 234 21.39 29.84 -1.37
CA ALA A 234 21.92 29.26 -2.60
C ALA A 234 21.25 29.81 -3.88
N LYS A 235 20.24 30.67 -3.77
CA LYS A 235 19.42 31.17 -4.89
C LYS A 235 18.78 30.02 -5.70
N MET A 236 18.22 29.06 -4.99
CA MET A 236 17.60 27.86 -5.52
C MET A 236 16.14 27.68 -5.09
N THR A 237 15.47 28.76 -4.70
CA THR A 237 14.05 28.75 -4.30
C THR A 237 13.15 28.20 -5.40
N ASP A 238 13.46 28.50 -6.66
CA ASP A 238 12.77 28.03 -7.86
C ASP A 238 12.98 26.52 -8.13
N CYS A 239 13.96 25.89 -7.49
CA CYS A 239 14.23 24.47 -7.61
C CYS A 239 13.29 23.62 -6.75
N LEU A 240 12.74 24.14 -5.65
CA LEU A 240 11.79 23.41 -4.81
C LEU A 240 10.42 23.34 -5.52
N LYS A 241 10.09 22.18 -6.06
CA LYS A 241 8.91 21.95 -6.88
C LYS A 241 7.90 20.99 -6.25
N LEU A 242 8.34 20.18 -5.29
CA LEU A 242 7.54 19.08 -4.76
C LEU A 242 7.70 18.96 -3.25
N ILE A 243 6.60 18.74 -2.56
CA ILE A 243 6.61 18.19 -1.20
C ILE A 243 6.08 16.76 -1.24
N HIS A 244 6.71 15.88 -0.47
CA HIS A 244 6.38 14.48 -0.37
C HIS A 244 6.14 14.09 1.09
N PHE A 245 5.19 13.22 1.33
CA PHE A 245 5.05 12.54 2.61
C PHE A 245 4.63 11.09 2.42
N HIS A 246 4.97 10.25 3.38
CA HIS A 246 4.59 8.84 3.35
C HIS A 246 4.21 8.38 4.75
N ILE A 247 2.97 7.94 4.94
CA ILE A 247 2.41 7.55 6.24
C ILE A 247 2.43 6.04 6.49
N GLY A 248 3.06 5.28 5.61
CA GLY A 248 3.19 3.83 5.72
C GLY A 248 2.54 3.07 4.56
N SER A 249 2.65 1.76 4.59
CA SER A 249 2.04 0.84 3.62
C SER A 249 0.81 0.18 4.23
N GLN A 250 -0.17 -0.17 3.39
CA GLN A 250 -1.39 -0.87 3.82
C GLN A 250 -2.12 -0.14 4.95
N ILE A 251 -2.54 1.10 4.68
CA ILE A 251 -3.28 1.89 5.67
C ILE A 251 -4.72 1.35 5.77
N THR A 252 -5.08 0.83 6.92
CA THR A 252 -6.38 0.16 7.12
C THR A 252 -7.53 1.14 7.42
N LYS A 253 -7.22 2.35 7.95
CA LYS A 253 -8.19 3.34 8.44
C LYS A 253 -8.14 4.63 7.63
N ILE A 254 -9.24 4.99 6.95
CA ILE A 254 -9.35 6.24 6.18
C ILE A 254 -9.08 7.50 7.02
N ARG A 255 -9.44 7.51 8.30
CA ARG A 255 -9.22 8.64 9.20
C ARG A 255 -7.75 9.07 9.30
N ARG A 256 -6.81 8.12 9.16
CA ARG A 256 -5.38 8.42 9.20
C ARG A 256 -4.92 9.14 7.95
N ILE A 257 -5.44 8.72 6.80
CA ILE A 257 -5.20 9.39 5.51
C ILE A 257 -5.73 10.82 5.58
N LYS A 258 -6.96 11.02 6.07
CA LYS A 258 -7.56 12.35 6.26
C LYS A 258 -6.71 13.27 7.14
N ASN A 259 -6.23 12.77 8.27
CA ASN A 259 -5.39 13.55 9.18
C ASN A 259 -4.06 13.95 8.50
N ALA A 260 -3.40 13.03 7.82
CA ALA A 260 -2.16 13.29 7.12
C ALA A 260 -2.33 14.31 5.97
N LEU A 261 -3.39 14.17 5.20
CA LEU A 261 -3.72 15.12 4.11
C LEU A 261 -4.01 16.52 4.65
N LYS A 262 -4.74 16.61 5.76
CA LYS A 262 -5.00 17.90 6.43
C LYS A 262 -3.70 18.58 6.89
N GLU A 263 -2.78 17.82 7.49
CA GLU A 263 -1.49 18.33 7.93
C GLU A 263 -0.61 18.72 6.74
N ALA A 264 -0.49 17.85 5.73
CA ALA A 264 0.32 18.11 4.53
C ALA A 264 -0.19 19.32 3.73
N SER A 265 -1.51 19.53 3.66
CA SER A 265 -2.08 20.70 2.99
C SER A 265 -1.67 22.01 3.68
N GLN A 266 -1.46 22.00 5.00
CA GLN A 266 -0.92 23.20 5.71
C GLN A 266 0.54 23.45 5.38
N PHE A 267 1.37 22.39 5.25
CA PHE A 267 2.74 22.58 4.77
C PHE A 267 2.78 23.21 3.37
N TYR A 268 1.91 22.75 2.46
CA TYR A 268 1.79 23.35 1.14
C TYR A 268 1.45 24.86 1.23
N VAL A 269 0.41 25.19 2.02
CA VAL A 269 -0.02 26.59 2.21
C VAL A 269 1.11 27.46 2.76
N GLN A 270 1.83 26.97 3.79
CA GLN A 270 2.90 27.74 4.41
C GLN A 270 4.07 27.97 3.44
N LEU A 271 4.48 26.97 2.67
CA LEU A 271 5.55 27.10 1.68
C LEU A 271 5.18 28.10 0.59
N GLN A 272 3.95 28.08 0.09
CA GLN A 272 3.46 29.07 -0.88
C GLN A 272 3.53 30.50 -0.29
N ASN A 273 3.08 30.69 0.95
CA ASN A 273 3.09 31.98 1.63
C ASN A 273 4.53 32.50 1.91
N MET A 274 5.49 31.58 2.06
CA MET A 274 6.91 31.89 2.19
C MET A 274 7.59 32.20 0.84
N GLY A 275 6.87 32.14 -0.27
CA GLY A 275 7.38 32.43 -1.61
C GLY A 275 8.04 31.24 -2.33
N PHE A 276 7.90 30.02 -1.81
CA PHE A 276 8.30 28.82 -2.52
C PHE A 276 7.16 28.31 -3.41
N HIS A 277 7.37 28.33 -4.70
CA HIS A 277 6.36 27.92 -5.67
C HIS A 277 6.37 26.40 -5.88
N VAL A 278 5.84 25.68 -4.89
CA VAL A 278 5.66 24.23 -4.95
C VAL A 278 4.55 23.89 -5.95
N GLU A 279 4.84 23.04 -6.92
CA GLU A 279 3.93 22.68 -8.00
C GLU A 279 3.25 21.33 -7.76
N PHE A 280 3.84 20.45 -6.93
CA PHE A 280 3.40 19.09 -6.70
C PHE A 280 3.29 18.77 -5.22
N VAL A 281 2.22 18.08 -4.87
CA VAL A 281 2.05 17.42 -3.57
C VAL A 281 2.01 15.93 -3.81
N ASP A 282 3.06 15.23 -3.40
CA ASP A 282 3.15 13.78 -3.46
C ASP A 282 2.68 13.20 -2.12
N ILE A 283 1.51 12.61 -2.16
CA ILE A 283 0.87 12.02 -0.98
C ILE A 283 1.37 10.61 -0.66
N GLY A 284 2.40 10.16 -1.37
CA GLY A 284 3.04 8.87 -1.17
C GLY A 284 2.14 7.69 -1.51
N GLY A 285 2.48 6.56 -0.92
CA GLY A 285 1.68 5.34 -0.99
C GLY A 285 0.71 5.22 0.18
N GLY A 286 0.29 3.98 0.45
CA GLY A 286 -0.54 3.68 1.61
C GLY A 286 -1.98 3.27 1.28
N LEU A 287 -2.46 3.51 0.04
CA LEU A 287 -3.74 2.97 -0.40
C LEU A 287 -3.77 1.46 -0.17
N GLY A 288 -4.64 1.03 0.73
CA GLY A 288 -4.74 -0.35 1.17
C GLY A 288 -5.32 -1.28 0.11
N VAL A 289 -5.16 -2.58 0.37
CA VAL A 289 -5.82 -3.67 -0.36
C VAL A 289 -6.58 -4.50 0.66
N ASP A 290 -7.80 -4.83 0.33
CA ASP A 290 -8.65 -5.71 1.14
C ASP A 290 -8.37 -7.17 0.75
N TYR A 291 -7.34 -7.77 1.36
CA TYR A 291 -6.91 -9.12 1.05
C TYR A 291 -7.84 -10.21 1.59
N ASP A 292 -8.54 -9.93 2.69
CA ASP A 292 -9.49 -10.87 3.31
C ASP A 292 -10.94 -10.59 2.94
N GLY A 293 -11.21 -9.46 2.28
CA GLY A 293 -12.55 -9.08 1.82
C GLY A 293 -13.50 -8.63 2.93
N THR A 294 -13.01 -8.43 4.16
CA THR A 294 -13.86 -8.11 5.32
C THR A 294 -14.25 -6.64 5.41
N ARG A 295 -13.55 -5.77 4.69
CA ARG A 295 -13.67 -4.31 4.80
C ARG A 295 -13.59 -3.80 6.24
N SER A 296 -12.74 -4.42 7.02
CA SER A 296 -12.55 -4.15 8.44
C SER A 296 -11.31 -3.30 8.70
N SER A 297 -11.43 -2.35 9.60
CA SER A 297 -10.26 -1.61 10.11
C SER A 297 -9.52 -2.34 11.23
N SER A 298 -10.06 -3.46 11.72
CA SER A 298 -9.47 -4.30 12.77
C SER A 298 -8.50 -5.33 12.18
N SER A 299 -8.62 -5.65 10.89
CA SER A 299 -7.72 -6.57 10.20
C SER A 299 -6.58 -5.80 9.53
N GLU A 300 -5.33 -6.21 9.76
CA GLU A 300 -4.16 -5.67 9.05
C GLU A 300 -4.16 -6.04 7.55
N SER A 301 -4.92 -7.09 7.20
CA SER A 301 -5.10 -7.56 5.83
C SER A 301 -6.29 -6.92 5.11
N SER A 302 -6.93 -5.90 5.70
CA SER A 302 -8.10 -5.25 5.15
C SER A 302 -8.01 -3.72 5.19
N MET A 303 -9.05 -3.04 4.71
CA MET A 303 -9.21 -1.60 4.81
C MET A 303 -10.70 -1.23 4.88
N ASN A 304 -11.04 -0.14 5.58
CA ASN A 304 -12.42 0.29 5.80
C ASN A 304 -12.92 1.37 4.83
N TYR A 305 -12.31 1.49 3.66
CA TYR A 305 -12.65 2.54 2.69
C TYR A 305 -12.50 2.04 1.24
N SER A 306 -13.06 2.74 0.31
CA SER A 306 -12.94 2.51 -1.13
C SER A 306 -11.84 3.37 -1.76
N ILE A 307 -11.43 3.03 -2.99
CA ILE A 307 -10.52 3.88 -3.77
C ILE A 307 -11.12 5.27 -3.97
N GLN A 308 -12.44 5.36 -4.23
CA GLN A 308 -13.09 6.63 -4.44
C GLN A 308 -13.06 7.51 -3.20
N GLU A 309 -13.29 6.95 -2.00
CA GLU A 309 -13.17 7.71 -0.74
C GLU A 309 -11.73 8.20 -0.51
N TYR A 310 -10.73 7.34 -0.76
CA TYR A 310 -9.33 7.76 -0.68
C TYR A 310 -9.02 8.93 -1.62
N VAL A 311 -9.49 8.88 -2.84
CA VAL A 311 -9.25 9.93 -3.84
C VAL A 311 -10.04 11.20 -3.51
N ASN A 312 -11.31 11.07 -3.10
CA ASN A 312 -12.14 12.21 -2.69
C ASN A 312 -11.50 12.98 -1.54
N ASP A 313 -11.01 12.26 -0.52
CA ASP A 313 -10.33 12.89 0.62
C ASP A 313 -9.02 13.57 0.20
N SER A 314 -8.27 12.93 -0.74
CA SER A 314 -7.01 13.50 -1.24
C SER A 314 -7.21 14.79 -2.02
N VAL A 315 -8.22 14.83 -2.88
CA VAL A 315 -8.54 15.99 -3.70
C VAL A 315 -9.17 17.10 -2.87
N SER A 316 -10.22 16.78 -2.10
CA SER A 316 -10.97 17.79 -1.32
C SER A 316 -10.10 18.51 -0.30
N ALA A 317 -9.21 17.80 0.41
CA ALA A 317 -8.33 18.40 1.41
C ALA A 317 -7.43 19.50 0.82
N LEU A 318 -6.88 19.27 -0.38
CA LEU A 318 -6.01 20.25 -1.06
C LEU A 318 -6.83 21.39 -1.69
N VAL A 319 -7.96 21.07 -2.31
CA VAL A 319 -8.87 22.09 -2.88
C VAL A 319 -9.35 23.05 -1.79
N ASP A 320 -9.83 22.54 -0.66
CA ASP A 320 -10.31 23.34 0.47
C ASP A 320 -9.21 24.24 1.05
N ALA A 321 -7.99 23.69 1.22
CA ALA A 321 -6.86 24.45 1.74
C ALA A 321 -6.45 25.58 0.77
N CYS A 322 -6.41 25.32 -0.52
CA CYS A 322 -6.11 26.31 -1.56
C CYS A 322 -7.19 27.40 -1.64
N ALA A 323 -8.46 27.02 -1.64
CA ALA A 323 -9.57 27.96 -1.71
C ALA A 323 -9.59 28.94 -0.51
N LYS A 324 -9.37 28.41 0.72
CA LYS A 324 -9.32 29.22 1.95
C LYS A 324 -8.19 30.25 1.96
N ASN A 325 -7.08 29.97 1.28
CA ASN A 325 -5.89 30.81 1.27
C ASN A 325 -5.66 31.52 -0.06
N ASN A 326 -6.60 31.40 -1.01
CA ASN A 326 -6.49 31.97 -2.36
C ASN A 326 -5.19 31.59 -3.08
N LEU A 327 -4.82 30.29 -3.00
CA LEU A 327 -3.60 29.72 -3.58
C LEU A 327 -3.93 28.84 -4.79
N PRO A 328 -2.99 28.64 -5.73
CA PRO A 328 -3.15 27.72 -6.83
C PRO A 328 -3.26 26.28 -6.30
N GLN A 329 -4.03 25.43 -6.99
CA GLN A 329 -4.12 24.01 -6.68
C GLN A 329 -2.85 23.29 -7.17
N PRO A 330 -2.18 22.48 -6.33
CA PRO A 330 -1.00 21.70 -6.76
C PRO A 330 -1.40 20.50 -7.59
N ASN A 331 -0.49 19.99 -8.41
CA ASN A 331 -0.62 18.67 -8.99
C ASN A 331 -0.49 17.61 -7.88
N ILE A 332 -1.33 16.59 -7.92
CA ILE A 332 -1.32 15.48 -6.94
C ILE A 332 -0.52 14.30 -7.51
N ILE A 333 0.41 13.79 -6.73
CA ILE A 333 1.11 12.53 -7.01
C ILE A 333 0.69 11.48 -5.99
N THR A 334 0.50 10.23 -6.45
CA THR A 334 0.30 9.06 -5.59
C THR A 334 1.30 7.97 -5.93
N GLU A 335 1.86 7.29 -4.90
CA GLU A 335 2.82 6.19 -5.04
C GLU A 335 2.21 4.84 -4.60
N SER A 336 0.97 4.56 -4.95
CA SER A 336 0.18 3.42 -4.45
C SER A 336 0.42 2.13 -5.23
N GLY A 337 1.66 1.63 -5.25
CA GLY A 337 2.07 0.46 -6.04
C GLY A 337 1.33 -0.83 -5.67
N ARG A 338 1.14 -1.11 -4.37
CA ARG A 338 0.43 -2.31 -3.88
C ARG A 338 -0.97 -2.42 -4.49
N SER A 339 -1.74 -1.35 -4.53
CA SER A 339 -3.09 -1.35 -5.05
C SER A 339 -3.19 -1.58 -6.56
N LEU A 340 -2.10 -1.33 -7.29
CA LEU A 340 -2.00 -1.65 -8.71
C LEU A 340 -1.74 -3.15 -8.95
N THR A 341 -0.81 -3.74 -8.18
CA THR A 341 -0.27 -5.06 -8.50
C THR A 341 -0.87 -6.22 -7.71
N ALA A 342 -1.61 -5.98 -6.63
CA ALA A 342 -2.03 -7.05 -5.72
C ALA A 342 -2.83 -8.19 -6.39
N HIS A 343 -3.64 -7.89 -7.38
CA HIS A 343 -4.56 -8.86 -7.99
C HIS A 343 -4.10 -9.42 -9.34
N HIS A 344 -2.95 -8.95 -9.89
CA HIS A 344 -2.56 -9.31 -11.26
C HIS A 344 -1.96 -10.70 -11.40
N SER A 345 -1.63 -11.37 -10.33
CA SER A 345 -0.96 -12.67 -10.36
C SER A 345 -1.56 -13.67 -9.38
N VAL A 346 -1.52 -14.93 -9.77
CA VAL A 346 -1.98 -16.09 -8.99
C VAL A 346 -0.87 -17.14 -8.98
N LEU A 347 -0.48 -17.59 -7.80
CA LEU A 347 0.39 -18.75 -7.63
C LEU A 347 -0.48 -20.00 -7.48
N VAL A 348 -0.27 -20.97 -8.36
CA VAL A 348 -0.92 -22.28 -8.30
C VAL A 348 0.11 -23.33 -7.90
N PHE A 349 -0.17 -24.06 -6.83
CA PHE A 349 0.70 -25.13 -6.33
C PHE A 349 -0.12 -26.27 -5.74
N GLU A 350 0.51 -27.43 -5.58
CA GLU A 350 -0.11 -28.60 -4.97
C GLU A 350 0.11 -28.60 -3.45
N VAL A 351 -0.91 -29.06 -2.73
CA VAL A 351 -0.77 -29.33 -1.29
C VAL A 351 -0.07 -30.67 -1.13
N LEU A 352 1.16 -30.63 -0.63
CA LEU A 352 1.98 -31.85 -0.44
C LEU A 352 1.59 -32.60 0.83
N GLU A 353 1.33 -31.87 1.90
CA GLU A 353 1.02 -32.43 3.22
C GLU A 353 0.19 -31.44 4.03
N THR A 354 -0.67 -31.96 4.89
CA THR A 354 -1.44 -31.14 5.84
C THR A 354 -1.12 -31.61 7.25
N THR A 355 -0.82 -30.68 8.13
CA THR A 355 -0.75 -30.93 9.57
C THR A 355 -2.11 -30.54 10.16
N SER A 356 -2.84 -31.54 10.63
CA SER A 356 -4.06 -31.32 11.38
C SER A 356 -3.75 -31.41 12.87
N LEU A 357 -4.19 -30.43 13.61
CA LEU A 357 -4.19 -30.51 15.06
C LEU A 357 -5.38 -31.38 15.50
N PRO A 358 -5.28 -32.12 16.62
CA PRO A 358 -6.39 -32.91 17.11
C PRO A 358 -7.63 -32.04 17.30
N ILE A 359 -8.75 -32.43 16.72
CA ILE A 359 -10.04 -31.76 16.95
C ILE A 359 -10.60 -32.33 18.28
N TRP A 360 -10.83 -31.46 19.20
CA TRP A 360 -11.46 -31.82 20.48
C TRP A 360 -12.93 -31.45 20.39
N ASP A 361 -13.79 -32.48 20.36
CA ASP A 361 -15.25 -32.29 20.27
C ASP A 361 -15.90 -31.98 21.64
N GLU A 362 -15.17 -32.20 22.72
CA GLU A 362 -15.68 -32.05 24.09
C GLU A 362 -14.79 -31.13 24.91
N LYS A 363 -15.41 -30.33 25.78
CA LYS A 363 -14.70 -29.55 26.79
C LYS A 363 -14.09 -30.48 27.83
N GLU A 364 -12.85 -30.23 28.22
CA GLU A 364 -12.29 -30.91 29.37
C GLU A 364 -13.04 -30.47 30.64
N GLU A 365 -13.27 -31.43 31.56
CA GLU A 365 -13.80 -31.10 32.88
C GLU A 365 -12.77 -30.23 33.63
N LEU A 366 -13.15 -29.00 33.88
CA LEU A 366 -12.34 -28.10 34.70
C LEU A 366 -12.45 -28.55 36.17
N GLY A 367 -11.32 -28.58 36.86
CA GLY A 367 -11.30 -28.80 38.29
C GLY A 367 -12.10 -27.75 39.07
N GLU A 368 -12.22 -27.91 40.38
CA GLU A 368 -13.05 -27.04 41.26
C GLU A 368 -12.67 -25.53 41.20
N ASN A 369 -11.45 -25.18 40.76
CA ASN A 369 -10.97 -23.80 40.59
C ASN A 369 -10.18 -23.66 39.27
N PRO A 370 -10.83 -23.48 38.16
CA PRO A 370 -10.13 -23.27 36.87
C PRO A 370 -9.39 -21.93 36.88
N HIS A 371 -8.28 -21.86 36.14
CA HIS A 371 -7.59 -20.61 35.93
C HIS A 371 -8.47 -19.63 35.15
N GLU A 372 -8.44 -18.36 35.50
CA GLU A 372 -9.30 -17.31 34.94
C GLU A 372 -9.29 -17.28 33.41
N LEU A 373 -8.11 -17.39 32.77
CA LEU A 373 -7.97 -17.42 31.31
C LEU A 373 -8.68 -18.62 30.66
N VAL A 374 -8.71 -19.77 31.34
CA VAL A 374 -9.42 -20.94 30.81
C VAL A 374 -10.93 -20.73 30.89
N ASP A 375 -11.41 -20.14 31.98
CA ASP A 375 -12.81 -19.79 32.17
C ASP A 375 -13.29 -18.77 31.10
N GLU A 376 -12.45 -17.79 30.79
CA GLU A 376 -12.70 -16.81 29.72
C GLU A 376 -12.75 -17.48 28.34
N LEU A 377 -11.82 -18.38 28.01
CA LEU A 377 -11.85 -19.12 26.75
C LEU A 377 -13.14 -19.95 26.62
N TYR A 378 -13.60 -20.57 27.72
CA TYR A 378 -14.86 -21.35 27.69
C TYR A 378 -16.08 -20.44 27.55
N LYS A 379 -16.09 -19.24 28.11
CA LYS A 379 -17.14 -18.24 27.90
C LYS A 379 -17.20 -17.79 26.42
N ILE A 380 -16.03 -17.58 25.78
CA ILE A 380 -15.98 -17.27 24.36
C ILE A 380 -16.56 -18.43 23.54
N TRP A 381 -16.16 -19.66 23.83
CA TRP A 381 -16.67 -20.86 23.17
C TRP A 381 -18.21 -20.97 23.28
N ASP A 382 -18.76 -20.79 24.48
CA ASP A 382 -20.19 -20.91 24.73
C ASP A 382 -21.02 -19.81 24.05
N ASN A 383 -20.46 -18.63 23.90
CA ASN A 383 -21.12 -17.48 23.31
C ASN A 383 -20.84 -17.30 21.81
N MET A 384 -20.05 -18.19 21.21
CA MET A 384 -19.66 -18.10 19.83
C MET A 384 -20.88 -18.28 18.90
N ASN A 385 -21.07 -17.32 18.00
CA ASN A 385 -22.10 -17.34 16.99
C ASN A 385 -21.58 -16.73 15.68
N GLN A 386 -22.19 -17.06 14.55
CA GLN A 386 -21.76 -16.61 13.22
C GLN A 386 -21.54 -15.07 13.10
N PRO A 387 -22.41 -14.21 13.60
CA PRO A 387 -22.19 -12.76 13.49
C PRO A 387 -20.98 -12.22 14.25
N ARG A 388 -20.50 -12.93 15.27
CA ARG A 388 -19.37 -12.52 16.13
C ARG A 388 -18.14 -13.42 15.99
N LEU A 389 -18.09 -14.25 14.99
CA LEU A 389 -17.06 -15.26 14.83
C LEU A 389 -15.64 -14.66 14.81
N LEU A 390 -15.45 -13.58 14.04
CA LEU A 390 -14.15 -12.90 13.92
C LEU A 390 -13.73 -12.22 15.24
N GLU A 391 -14.69 -11.61 15.95
CA GLU A 391 -14.46 -11.01 17.27
C GLU A 391 -14.05 -12.07 18.27
N SER A 392 -14.81 -13.15 18.38
CA SER A 392 -14.50 -14.30 19.26
C SER A 392 -13.12 -14.93 18.96
N TRP A 393 -12.74 -14.99 17.68
CA TRP A 393 -11.42 -15.45 17.27
C TRP A 393 -10.30 -14.54 17.76
N HIS A 394 -10.45 -13.22 17.62
CA HIS A 394 -9.46 -12.26 18.11
C HIS A 394 -9.34 -12.28 19.63
N ASP A 395 -10.45 -12.36 20.34
CA ASP A 395 -10.48 -12.46 21.81
C ASP A 395 -9.76 -13.73 22.27
N ALA A 396 -10.01 -14.86 21.63
CA ALA A 396 -9.36 -16.12 21.95
C ALA A 396 -7.84 -16.11 21.65
N LEU A 397 -7.41 -15.47 20.57
CA LEU A 397 -5.99 -15.29 20.28
C LEU A 397 -5.30 -14.40 21.33
N GLN A 398 -5.96 -13.35 21.80
CA GLN A 398 -5.44 -12.48 22.83
C GLN A 398 -5.25 -13.24 24.16
N ILE A 399 -6.23 -14.04 24.57
CA ILE A 399 -6.12 -14.88 25.80
C ILE A 399 -4.99 -15.88 25.65
N ARG A 400 -4.81 -16.48 24.47
CA ARG A 400 -3.69 -17.37 24.19
C ARG A 400 -2.34 -16.68 24.33
N GLU A 401 -2.17 -15.48 23.81
CA GLU A 401 -0.94 -14.70 23.95
C GLU A 401 -0.65 -14.39 25.41
N GLU A 402 -1.66 -13.98 26.17
CA GLU A 402 -1.53 -13.73 27.61
C GLU A 402 -1.15 -14.99 28.38
N ALA A 403 -1.75 -16.14 28.06
CA ALA A 403 -1.39 -17.42 28.64
C ALA A 403 0.07 -17.81 28.36
N LEU A 404 0.56 -17.60 27.14
CA LEU A 404 1.96 -17.85 26.76
C LEU A 404 2.94 -16.92 27.49
N ASP A 405 2.58 -15.66 27.67
CA ASP A 405 3.37 -14.69 28.43
C ASP A 405 3.48 -15.10 29.91
N LEU A 406 2.39 -15.49 30.55
CA LEU A 406 2.38 -15.98 31.91
C LEU A 406 3.17 -17.29 32.07
N PHE A 407 3.08 -18.19 31.07
CA PHE A 407 3.91 -19.39 31.06
C PHE A 407 5.39 -19.05 30.94
N GLY A 408 5.75 -18.10 30.07
CA GLY A 408 7.14 -17.61 29.92
C GLY A 408 7.71 -17.00 31.21
N LEU A 409 6.84 -16.44 32.09
CA LEU A 409 7.19 -15.94 33.42
C LEU A 409 7.20 -17.01 34.49
N GLY A 410 6.83 -18.26 34.18
CA GLY A 410 6.72 -19.35 35.15
C GLY A 410 5.50 -19.24 36.08
N LEU A 411 4.49 -18.50 35.68
CA LEU A 411 3.25 -18.28 36.43
C LEU A 411 2.10 -19.19 35.98
N LEU A 412 2.30 -19.95 34.90
CA LEU A 412 1.32 -20.87 34.34
C LEU A 412 1.96 -22.22 34.07
N ASP A 413 1.24 -23.30 34.31
CA ASP A 413 1.71 -24.67 34.08
C ASP A 413 1.46 -25.11 32.61
N LEU A 414 2.30 -26.05 32.15
CA LEU A 414 2.18 -26.60 30.79
C LEU A 414 0.82 -27.26 30.54
N SER A 415 0.20 -27.83 31.58
CA SER A 415 -1.15 -28.39 31.48
C SER A 415 -2.23 -27.38 31.13
N LEU A 416 -2.00 -26.10 31.37
CA LEU A 416 -2.95 -25.04 31.01
C LEU A 416 -2.69 -24.46 29.61
N ILE A 417 -1.42 -24.51 29.16
CA ILE A 417 -1.07 -24.01 27.81
C ILE A 417 -1.75 -24.80 26.73
N HIS A 418 -1.82 -26.14 26.82
CA HIS A 418 -2.45 -26.96 25.78
C HIS A 418 -3.95 -26.65 25.64
N ILE A 419 -4.61 -26.15 26.68
CA ILE A 419 -6.03 -25.72 26.64
C ILE A 419 -6.18 -24.45 25.79
N SER A 420 -5.16 -23.59 25.80
CA SER A 420 -5.14 -22.34 25.01
C SER A 420 -4.63 -22.52 23.58
N GLU A 421 -4.15 -23.72 23.19
CA GLU A 421 -3.67 -23.96 21.85
C GLU A 421 -4.79 -23.89 20.80
N PRO A 422 -4.49 -23.41 19.57
CA PRO A 422 -5.50 -23.07 18.54
C PRO A 422 -6.33 -24.28 18.06
N THR A 423 -5.99 -25.48 18.47
CA THR A 423 -6.76 -26.70 18.22
C THR A 423 -8.23 -26.61 18.60
N ARG A 424 -8.55 -25.84 19.63
CA ARG A 424 -9.93 -25.67 20.12
C ARG A 424 -10.68 -24.55 19.40
N LEU A 425 -9.95 -23.67 18.70
CA LEU A 425 -10.51 -22.56 17.95
C LEU A 425 -10.77 -22.89 16.47
N GLN A 426 -10.31 -24.05 15.99
CA GLN A 426 -10.56 -24.52 14.61
C GLN A 426 -11.97 -25.06 14.34
N LEU A 427 -12.87 -24.99 15.29
CA LEU A 427 -14.30 -25.27 15.08
C LEU A 427 -15.05 -24.10 14.43
N ILE A 428 -14.29 -23.16 13.85
CA ILE A 428 -14.84 -22.00 13.17
C ILE A 428 -14.69 -22.17 11.66
#